data_27278a1a616078899b5dc66f279c6b75
#
_entry.id   27278a1a616078899b5dc66f279c6b75
#
_cell.length_a   1.000
_cell.length_b   1.000
_cell.length_c   1.000
_cell.angle_alpha   90.00
_cell.angle_beta   90.00
_cell.angle_gamma   90.00
#
_symmetry.space_group_name_H-M   'P 1'
#
loop_
_entity.id
_entity.type
_entity.pdbx_description
1 polymer ?
#
loop_
_entity_poly.entity_id
_entity_poly.type
_entity_poly.pdbx_seq_one_letter_code
_entity_poly.pdbx_strand_id
1 'polypeptide(L)'
;MIGVLAAVFSTGRDIDWVTFFTVWTASNAVFAALACLLARGHPLAVLTAALASPITSLNPALAAGWFAGYVQLRLAEPTAEDLQSFLKLEEISTMWSNPAGKVLFVTALTNVGSMVGAWATPFILLNVLGLS
;
A
#
# COMPACT_ATOMS: atom_id res chain seq x y z
N MET A 1 4.01 -9.78 9.17
CA MET A 1 3.75 -9.54 10.62
C MET A 1 4.46 -10.51 11.54
N ILE A 2 4.31 -11.83 11.35
CA ILE A 2 4.96 -12.84 12.21
C ILE A 2 6.48 -12.64 12.29
N GLY A 3 7.15 -12.38 11.17
CA GLY A 3 8.59 -12.11 11.14
C GLY A 3 9.00 -10.85 11.92
N VAL A 4 8.18 -9.79 11.85
CA VAL A 4 8.42 -8.55 12.61
C VAL A 4 8.28 -8.80 14.10
N LEU A 5 7.22 -9.50 14.51
CA LEU A 5 7.01 -9.88 15.91
C LEU A 5 8.14 -10.76 16.41
N ALA A 6 8.55 -11.76 15.63
CA ALA A 6 9.67 -12.63 15.98
C ALA A 6 10.98 -11.85 16.16
N ALA A 7 11.29 -10.90 15.27
CA ALA A 7 12.47 -10.05 15.37
C ALA A 7 12.44 -9.17 16.63
N VAL A 8 11.28 -8.59 16.96
CA VAL A 8 11.11 -7.76 18.16
C VAL A 8 11.21 -8.61 19.43
N PHE A 9 10.58 -9.78 19.46
CA PHE A 9 10.66 -10.69 20.63
C PHE A 9 12.07 -11.27 20.83
N SER A 10 12.83 -11.46 19.76
CA SER A 10 14.20 -11.98 19.88
C SER A 10 15.18 -11.00 20.53
N THR A 11 14.85 -9.71 20.61
CA THR A 11 15.68 -8.71 21.29
C THR A 11 15.61 -8.76 22.82
N GLY A 12 14.62 -9.49 23.39
CA GLY A 12 14.47 -9.66 24.84
C GLY A 12 14.17 -8.39 25.63
N ARG A 13 13.73 -7.32 24.95
CA ARG A 13 13.38 -6.04 25.58
C ARG A 13 11.88 -5.90 25.76
N ASP A 14 11.49 -5.12 26.76
CA ASP A 14 10.10 -4.75 26.96
C ASP A 14 9.62 -3.92 25.76
N ILE A 15 8.53 -4.39 25.13
CA ILE A 15 7.98 -3.75 23.95
C ILE A 15 6.94 -2.74 24.40
N ASP A 16 7.13 -1.46 24.01
CA ASP A 16 6.06 -0.49 24.07
C ASP A 16 5.09 -0.74 22.92
N TRP A 17 3.99 -1.41 23.23
CA TRP A 17 2.97 -1.75 22.23
C TRP A 17 2.35 -0.53 21.57
N VAL A 18 2.25 0.59 22.26
CA VAL A 18 1.73 1.84 21.69
C VAL A 18 2.68 2.32 20.60
N THR A 19 3.98 2.37 20.88
CA THR A 19 4.99 2.73 19.90
C THR A 19 5.00 1.75 18.71
N PHE A 20 4.93 0.44 19.01
CA PHE A 20 4.89 -0.59 17.97
C PHE A 20 3.73 -0.37 17.00
N PHE A 21 2.50 -0.27 17.50
CA PHE A 21 1.32 -0.11 16.66
C PHE A 21 1.27 1.25 15.96
N THR A 22 1.81 2.30 16.57
CA THR A 22 1.90 3.62 15.94
C THR A 22 2.86 3.58 14.75
N VAL A 23 4.05 3.03 14.92
CA VAL A 23 5.03 2.89 13.83
C VAL A 23 4.51 1.95 12.74
N TRP A 24 3.90 0.83 13.12
CA TRP A 24 3.27 -0.10 12.17
C TRP A 24 2.22 0.57 11.31
N THR A 25 1.28 1.27 11.95
CA THR A 25 0.18 1.96 11.27
C THR A 25 0.70 3.06 10.36
N ALA A 26 1.60 3.91 10.89
CA ALA A 26 2.16 5.01 10.14
C ALA A 26 2.97 4.54 8.93
N SER A 27 3.83 3.54 9.09
CA SER A 27 4.63 2.99 7.97
C SER A 27 3.74 2.45 6.87
N ASN A 28 2.80 1.58 7.20
CA ASN A 28 1.91 0.99 6.22
C ASN A 28 1.07 2.05 5.51
N ALA A 29 0.48 2.98 6.25
CA ALA A 29 -0.35 4.04 5.68
C ALA A 29 0.44 4.96 4.74
N VAL A 30 1.62 5.43 5.17
CA VAL A 30 2.45 6.36 4.39
C VAL A 30 2.95 5.71 3.11
N PHE A 31 3.53 4.53 3.17
CA PHE A 31 4.06 3.86 1.98
C PHE A 31 2.97 3.47 0.99
N ALA A 32 1.82 2.99 1.47
CA ALA A 32 0.69 2.68 0.59
C ALA A 32 0.11 3.93 -0.07
N ALA A 33 -0.03 5.03 0.69
CA ALA A 33 -0.50 6.30 0.17
C ALA A 33 0.46 6.88 -0.88
N LEU A 34 1.77 6.88 -0.60
CA LEU A 34 2.79 7.36 -1.54
C LEU A 34 2.79 6.53 -2.83
N ALA A 35 2.70 5.22 -2.72
CA ALA A 35 2.64 4.34 -3.89
C ALA A 35 1.38 4.58 -4.73
N CYS A 36 0.23 4.79 -4.08
CA CYS A 36 -1.01 5.15 -4.76
C CYS A 36 -0.91 6.52 -5.47
N LEU A 37 -0.24 7.49 -4.83
CA LEU A 37 0.05 8.79 -5.45
C LEU A 37 0.96 8.66 -6.67
N LEU A 38 1.99 7.81 -6.59
CA LEU A 38 2.88 7.53 -7.73
C LEU A 38 2.11 6.90 -8.91
N ALA A 39 1.11 6.09 -8.61
CA ALA A 39 0.18 5.56 -9.60
C ALA A 39 -0.79 6.61 -10.15
N ARG A 40 -0.72 7.85 -9.67
CA ARG A 40 -1.66 8.93 -9.98
C ARG A 40 -3.10 8.58 -9.63
N GLY A 41 -3.28 7.89 -8.50
CA GLY A 41 -4.60 7.54 -7.97
C GLY A 41 -5.39 8.77 -7.56
N HIS A 42 -6.71 8.65 -7.60
CA HIS A 42 -7.61 9.70 -7.10
C HIS A 42 -7.36 9.93 -5.60
N PRO A 43 -7.49 11.17 -5.08
CA PRO A 43 -7.28 11.45 -3.65
C PRO A 43 -8.07 10.54 -2.69
N LEU A 44 -9.29 10.15 -3.05
CA LEU A 44 -10.06 9.19 -2.26
C LEU A 44 -9.47 7.78 -2.30
N ALA A 45 -8.86 7.36 -3.42
CA ALA A 45 -8.13 6.10 -3.49
C ALA A 45 -6.88 6.13 -2.63
N VAL A 46 -6.16 7.27 -2.58
CA VAL A 46 -5.00 7.48 -1.70
C VAL A 46 -5.40 7.38 -0.24
N LEU A 47 -6.49 8.03 0.15
CA LEU A 47 -7.02 7.95 1.51
C LEU A 47 -7.42 6.51 1.86
N THR A 48 -8.09 5.82 0.95
CA THR A 48 -8.46 4.41 1.12
C THR A 48 -7.22 3.53 1.29
N ALA A 49 -6.17 3.75 0.48
CA ALA A 49 -4.90 3.03 0.59
C ALA A 49 -4.27 3.22 1.99
N ALA A 50 -4.24 4.46 2.48
CA ALA A 50 -3.70 4.78 3.79
C ALA A 50 -4.46 4.09 4.93
N LEU A 51 -5.80 4.09 4.87
CA LEU A 51 -6.64 3.50 5.92
C LEU A 51 -6.69 1.97 5.85
N ALA A 52 -6.70 1.40 4.64
CA ALA A 52 -6.79 -0.04 4.45
C ALA A 52 -5.46 -0.76 4.73
N SER A 53 -4.33 -0.13 4.40
CA SER A 53 -3.02 -0.79 4.45
C SER A 53 -2.65 -1.37 5.82
N PRO A 54 -2.78 -0.64 6.95
CA PRO A 54 -2.46 -1.21 8.26
C PRO A 54 -3.33 -2.43 8.61
N ILE A 55 -4.61 -2.40 8.22
CA ILE A 55 -5.58 -3.45 8.50
C ILE A 55 -5.28 -4.69 7.64
N THR A 56 -5.10 -4.49 6.35
CA THR A 56 -4.86 -5.59 5.41
C THR A 56 -3.50 -6.24 5.60
N SER A 57 -2.53 -5.51 6.12
CA SER A 57 -1.21 -6.07 6.46
C SER A 57 -1.27 -7.13 7.56
N LEU A 58 -2.35 -7.16 8.33
CA LEU A 58 -2.59 -8.18 9.36
C LEU A 58 -3.22 -9.45 8.80
N ASN A 59 -3.81 -9.38 7.61
CA ASN A 59 -4.50 -10.51 6.99
C ASN A 59 -3.95 -10.73 5.57
N PRO A 60 -3.22 -11.85 5.33
CA PRO A 60 -2.63 -12.11 4.02
C PRO A 60 -3.65 -12.36 2.90
N ALA A 61 -4.91 -12.63 3.24
CA ALA A 61 -5.98 -12.81 2.26
C ALA A 61 -6.53 -11.48 1.72
N LEU A 62 -6.17 -10.35 2.34
CA LEU A 62 -6.62 -9.04 1.95
C LEU A 62 -5.43 -8.19 1.48
N ALA A 63 -5.67 -7.36 0.48
CA ALA A 63 -4.66 -6.47 -0.05
C ALA A 63 -5.19 -5.03 -0.12
N ALA A 64 -4.39 -4.08 0.37
CA ALA A 64 -4.76 -2.66 0.39
C ALA A 64 -5.10 -2.12 -1.01
N GLY A 65 -4.40 -2.61 -2.02
CA GLY A 65 -4.61 -2.24 -3.41
C GLY A 65 -5.98 -2.63 -3.95
N TRP A 66 -6.61 -3.68 -3.42
CA TRP A 66 -7.96 -4.04 -3.83
C TRP A 66 -8.97 -2.95 -3.46
N PHE A 67 -8.84 -2.40 -2.25
CA PHE A 67 -9.72 -1.33 -1.78
C PHE A 67 -9.43 -0.02 -2.53
N ALA A 68 -8.17 0.37 -2.64
CA ALA A 68 -7.78 1.56 -3.39
C ALA A 68 -8.14 1.45 -4.88
N GLY A 69 -7.90 0.29 -5.49
CA GLY A 69 -8.26 0.01 -6.88
C GLY A 69 -9.76 0.03 -7.10
N TYR A 70 -10.55 -0.51 -6.16
CA TYR A 70 -12.00 -0.45 -6.23
C TYR A 70 -12.52 1.00 -6.18
N VAL A 71 -11.98 1.83 -5.28
CA VAL A 71 -12.35 3.25 -5.20
C VAL A 71 -11.97 3.96 -6.51
N GLN A 72 -10.77 3.70 -7.02
CA GLN A 72 -10.33 4.26 -8.31
C GLN A 72 -11.25 3.84 -9.45
N LEU A 73 -11.65 2.57 -9.49
CA LEU A 73 -12.57 2.02 -10.49
C LEU A 73 -13.92 2.74 -10.44
N ARG A 74 -14.47 2.93 -9.24
CA ARG A 74 -15.76 3.60 -9.06
C ARG A 74 -15.74 5.07 -9.43
N LEU A 75 -14.60 5.73 -9.25
CA LEU A 75 -14.46 7.16 -9.55
C LEU A 75 -14.09 7.42 -11.01
N ALA A 76 -13.27 6.55 -11.61
CA ALA A 76 -12.83 6.69 -13.00
C ALA A 76 -13.85 6.15 -14.00
N GLU A 77 -14.68 5.18 -13.60
CA GLU A 77 -15.69 4.50 -14.43
C GLU A 77 -15.15 4.13 -15.82
N PRO A 78 -14.06 3.31 -15.91
CA PRO A 78 -13.48 2.97 -17.19
C PRO A 78 -14.50 2.24 -18.08
N THR A 79 -14.49 2.58 -19.37
CA THR A 79 -15.38 1.99 -20.37
C THR A 79 -14.78 0.72 -20.97
N ALA A 80 -15.58 -0.06 -21.70
CA ALA A 80 -15.09 -1.18 -22.49
C ALA A 80 -14.08 -0.73 -23.56
N GLU A 81 -14.25 0.45 -24.11
CA GLU A 81 -13.31 1.07 -25.06
C GLU A 81 -11.97 1.38 -24.39
N ASP A 82 -11.96 1.91 -23.17
CA ASP A 82 -10.76 2.15 -22.39
C ASP A 82 -9.98 0.85 -22.16
N LEU A 83 -10.69 -0.23 -21.81
CA LEU A 83 -10.08 -1.54 -21.64
C LEU A 83 -9.49 -2.10 -22.94
N GLN A 84 -10.20 -1.96 -24.05
CA GLN A 84 -9.68 -2.37 -25.36
C GLN A 84 -8.45 -1.58 -25.76
N SER A 85 -8.46 -0.26 -25.53
CA SER A 85 -7.30 0.60 -25.77
C SER A 85 -6.12 0.21 -24.91
N PHE A 86 -6.35 -0.11 -23.64
CA PHE A 86 -5.33 -0.61 -22.72
C PHE A 86 -4.66 -1.90 -23.22
N LEU A 87 -5.46 -2.85 -23.72
CA LEU A 87 -4.93 -4.12 -24.25
C LEU A 87 -4.12 -3.95 -25.54
N LYS A 88 -4.29 -2.85 -26.26
CA LYS A 88 -3.56 -2.52 -27.49
C LYS A 88 -2.36 -1.61 -27.25
N LEU A 89 -2.11 -1.18 -26.02
CA LEU A 89 -1.03 -0.24 -25.70
C LEU A 89 0.34 -0.87 -25.92
N GLU A 90 1.17 -0.21 -26.70
CA GLU A 90 2.55 -0.58 -26.95
C GLU A 90 3.53 0.16 -26.01
N GLU A 91 3.10 1.28 -25.43
CA GLU A 91 3.91 2.14 -24.55
C GLU A 91 3.37 2.19 -23.14
N ILE A 92 4.24 1.98 -22.14
CA ILE A 92 3.90 2.02 -20.71
C ILE A 92 3.38 3.40 -20.29
N SER A 93 3.90 4.49 -20.88
CA SER A 93 3.50 5.86 -20.55
C SER A 93 2.01 6.13 -20.82
N THR A 94 1.43 5.51 -21.84
CA THR A 94 0.01 5.66 -22.18
C THR A 94 -0.91 4.91 -21.21
N MET A 95 -0.40 3.91 -20.49
CA MET A 95 -1.16 3.17 -19.47
C MET A 95 -1.58 4.07 -18.30
N TRP A 96 -0.75 5.06 -17.94
CA TRP A 96 -1.09 6.03 -16.89
C TRP A 96 -2.23 6.97 -17.27
N SER A 97 -2.38 7.29 -18.52
CA SER A 97 -3.46 8.15 -19.02
C SER A 97 -4.77 7.39 -19.30
N ASN A 98 -4.70 6.05 -19.44
CA ASN A 98 -5.87 5.22 -19.67
C ASN A 98 -6.59 4.92 -18.33
N PRO A 99 -7.92 5.18 -18.20
CA PRO A 99 -8.65 4.95 -16.96
C PRO A 99 -8.58 3.49 -16.45
N ALA A 100 -8.64 2.50 -17.33
CA ALA A 100 -8.51 1.09 -16.98
C ALA A 100 -7.09 0.75 -16.54
N GLY A 101 -6.08 1.24 -17.25
CA GLY A 101 -4.67 1.09 -16.88
C GLY A 101 -4.36 1.72 -15.52
N LYS A 102 -4.92 2.89 -15.25
CA LYS A 102 -4.75 3.57 -13.96
C LYS A 102 -5.30 2.76 -12.79
N VAL A 103 -6.45 2.11 -12.94
CA VAL A 103 -7.00 1.22 -11.91
C VAL A 103 -6.02 0.09 -11.58
N LEU A 104 -5.42 -0.53 -12.59
CA LEU A 104 -4.43 -1.60 -12.40
C LEU A 104 -3.16 -1.08 -11.72
N PHE A 105 -2.66 0.09 -12.12
CA PHE A 105 -1.50 0.70 -11.48
C PHE A 105 -1.76 1.08 -10.03
N VAL A 106 -2.92 1.67 -9.73
CA VAL A 106 -3.32 1.98 -8.35
C VAL A 106 -3.34 0.72 -7.51
N THR A 107 -3.96 -0.35 -8.01
CA THR A 107 -4.02 -1.63 -7.31
C THR A 107 -2.63 -2.21 -7.06
N ALA A 108 -1.81 -2.32 -8.10
CA ALA A 108 -0.50 -2.96 -8.03
C ALA A 108 0.48 -2.15 -7.15
N LEU A 109 0.60 -0.85 -7.40
CA LEU A 109 1.55 0.00 -6.67
C LEU A 109 1.15 0.19 -5.20
N THR A 110 -0.15 0.27 -4.90
CA THR A 110 -0.62 0.32 -3.50
C THR A 110 -0.24 -0.94 -2.75
N ASN A 111 -0.36 -2.13 -3.38
CA ASN A 111 0.08 -3.38 -2.77
C ASN A 111 1.58 -3.42 -2.53
N VAL A 112 2.37 -2.96 -3.49
CA VAL A 112 3.83 -2.85 -3.34
C VAL A 112 4.18 -1.88 -2.21
N GLY A 113 3.53 -0.72 -2.16
CA GLY A 113 3.73 0.27 -1.10
C GLY A 113 3.39 -0.27 0.28
N SER A 114 2.27 -0.97 0.41
CA SER A 114 1.87 -1.63 1.66
C SER A 114 2.91 -2.68 2.10
N MET A 115 3.42 -3.46 1.16
CA MET A 115 4.47 -4.44 1.43
C MET A 115 5.77 -3.76 1.89
N VAL A 116 6.20 -2.70 1.22
CA VAL A 116 7.39 -1.93 1.60
C VAL A 116 7.21 -1.34 3.00
N GLY A 117 6.04 -0.78 3.31
CA GLY A 117 5.71 -0.25 4.64
C GLY A 117 5.83 -1.31 5.74
N ALA A 118 5.30 -2.51 5.48
CA ALA A 118 5.41 -3.62 6.41
C ALA A 118 6.87 -4.05 6.62
N TRP A 119 7.68 -4.06 5.56
CA TRP A 119 9.10 -4.39 5.65
C TRP A 119 9.94 -3.29 6.30
N ALA A 120 9.58 -2.02 6.12
CA ALA A 120 10.26 -0.89 6.74
C ALA A 120 10.04 -0.82 8.26
N THR A 121 8.91 -1.34 8.74
CA THR A 121 8.52 -1.27 10.16
C THR A 121 9.60 -1.74 11.12
N PRO A 122 10.24 -2.93 10.98
CA PRO A 122 11.26 -3.38 11.91
C PRO A 122 12.47 -2.45 11.93
N PHE A 123 12.89 -1.91 10.78
CA PHE A 123 14.02 -0.98 10.72
C PHE A 123 13.72 0.34 11.42
N ILE A 124 12.51 0.86 11.23
CA ILE A 124 12.05 2.09 11.90
C ILE A 124 11.96 1.85 13.41
N LEU A 125 11.40 0.72 13.82
CA LEU A 125 11.29 0.37 15.24
C LEU A 125 12.65 0.25 15.92
N LEU A 126 13.62 -0.37 15.28
CA LEU A 126 14.96 -0.47 15.83
C LEU A 126 15.57 0.91 16.10
N ASN A 127 15.36 1.86 15.20
CA ASN A 127 15.83 3.24 15.39
C ASN A 127 15.05 3.99 16.47
N VAL A 128 13.71 3.89 16.45
CA VAL A 128 12.84 4.60 17.42
C VAL A 128 13.03 4.07 18.84
N LEU A 129 13.22 2.76 19.00
CA LEU A 129 13.44 2.13 20.28
C LEU A 129 14.91 2.16 20.74
N GLY A 130 15.81 2.75 19.93
CA GLY A 130 17.23 2.82 20.27
C GLY A 130 17.91 1.45 20.31
N LEU A 131 17.44 0.52 19.49
CA LEU A 131 17.96 -0.86 19.41
C LEU A 131 19.05 -1.02 18.35
N SER A 132 19.41 0.06 17.67
CA SER A 132 20.48 0.10 16.67
C SER A 132 21.85 0.22 17.29
#